data_fe4a1c84b2bbc23ff68af4da98e75fcb
#
_entry.id   fe4a1c84b2bbc23ff68af4da98e75fcb
#
_cell.length_a   1.000
_cell.length_b   1.000
_cell.length_c   1.000
_cell.angle_alpha   90.00
_cell.angle_beta   90.00
_cell.angle_gamma   90.00
#
_symmetry.space_group_name_H-M   'P 1'
#
loop_
_entity.id
_entity.type
_entity.pdbx_description
1 polymer ?
#
loop_
_entity_poly.entity_id
_entity_poly.type
_entity_poly.pdbx_seq_one_letter_code
_entity_poly.pdbx_strand_id
1 'polypeptide(L)'
;MSCILHIETSTEVCSVSASQDGASIFSKEDFNGPSHAVVLGVFVDEVLSFIDNHAIPLDAVAVSCGPGSYTGLRIGVSMAKGICYGRNIPLIAIPTPEVMTVPVLLFQDLPEDALLCPMIDARRMEAVSYTHLRAH
;
A
#
# COMPACT_ATOMS: atom_id res chain seq x y z
N MET A 1 -21.10 1.50 -2.70
CA MET A 1 -20.00 1.45 -1.70
C MET A 1 -18.79 0.76 -2.31
N SER A 2 -17.62 1.37 -2.24
CA SER A 2 -16.40 0.82 -2.83
C SER A 2 -15.53 0.15 -1.77
N CYS A 3 -15.12 -1.09 -2.03
CA CYS A 3 -14.19 -1.84 -1.18
C CYS A 3 -12.87 -2.03 -1.93
N ILE A 4 -11.78 -1.64 -1.29
CA ILE A 4 -10.43 -1.74 -1.86
C ILE A 4 -9.55 -2.54 -0.91
N LEU A 5 -8.84 -3.52 -1.46
CA LEU A 5 -7.78 -4.24 -0.75
C LEU A 5 -6.47 -3.47 -0.96
N HIS A 6 -5.76 -3.19 0.11
CA HIS A 6 -4.49 -2.46 0.10
C HIS A 6 -3.35 -3.40 0.47
N ILE A 7 -2.30 -3.41 -0.33
CA ILE A 7 -1.09 -4.20 -0.08
C ILE A 7 0.10 -3.24 -0.01
N GLU A 8 0.83 -3.29 1.11
CA GLU A 8 2.02 -2.47 1.33
C GLU A 8 3.20 -3.35 1.73
N THR A 9 4.17 -3.46 0.85
CA THR A 9 5.38 -4.27 1.04
C THR A 9 6.65 -3.53 0.60
N SER A 10 6.57 -2.22 0.48
CA SER A 10 7.71 -1.40 0.00
C SER A 10 8.82 -1.23 1.02
N THR A 11 8.56 -1.52 2.29
CA THR A 11 9.51 -1.41 3.40
C THR A 11 9.64 -2.75 4.13
N GLU A 12 10.23 -2.73 5.32
CA GLU A 12 10.32 -3.92 6.19
C GLU A 12 8.97 -4.33 6.77
N VAL A 13 8.02 -3.42 6.78
CA VAL A 13 6.66 -3.71 7.24
C VAL A 13 5.87 -4.35 6.11
N CYS A 14 5.17 -5.43 6.43
CA CYS A 14 4.19 -6.05 5.55
C CYS A 14 2.80 -5.75 6.08
N SER A 15 1.97 -5.09 5.29
CA SER A 15 0.60 -4.84 5.71
C SER A 15 -0.41 -5.12 4.59
N VAL A 16 -1.57 -5.62 5.00
CA VAL A 16 -2.72 -5.83 4.14
C VAL A 16 -3.94 -5.29 4.87
N SER A 17 -4.73 -4.51 4.18
CA SER A 17 -5.96 -3.96 4.75
C SER A 17 -7.08 -3.94 3.72
N ALA A 18 -8.31 -3.88 4.21
CA ALA A 18 -9.47 -3.60 3.39
C ALA A 18 -10.09 -2.29 3.85
N SER A 19 -10.49 -1.46 2.90
CA SER A 19 -11.22 -0.23 3.18
C SER A 19 -12.56 -0.23 2.45
N GLN A 20 -13.53 0.40 3.07
CA GLN A 20 -14.83 0.63 2.47
C GLN A 20 -15.15 2.12 2.56
N ASP A 21 -15.34 2.76 1.40
CA ASP A 21 -15.58 4.21 1.30
C ASP A 21 -14.53 5.06 2.04
N GLY A 22 -13.26 4.64 1.96
CA GLY A 22 -12.15 5.35 2.56
C GLY A 22 -11.86 5.03 4.02
N ALA A 23 -12.68 4.20 4.67
CA ALA A 23 -12.46 3.79 6.06
C ALA A 23 -11.94 2.36 6.12
N SER A 24 -10.87 2.14 6.89
CA SER A 24 -10.33 0.79 7.11
C SER A 24 -11.34 -0.06 7.91
N ILE A 25 -11.68 -1.23 7.37
CA ILE A 25 -12.60 -2.16 8.02
C ILE A 25 -11.92 -3.39 8.59
N PHE A 26 -10.72 -3.72 8.10
CA PHE A 26 -9.92 -4.84 8.59
C PHE A 26 -8.48 -4.65 8.15
N SER A 27 -7.53 -4.92 9.03
CA SER A 27 -6.11 -4.80 8.69
C SER A 27 -5.25 -5.80 9.45
N LYS A 28 -4.14 -6.18 8.80
CA LYS A 28 -3.09 -7.03 9.36
C LYS A 28 -1.74 -6.41 9.06
N GLU A 29 -0.86 -6.38 10.05
CA GLU A 29 0.47 -5.80 9.94
C GLU A 29 1.51 -6.68 10.60
N ASP A 30 2.70 -6.77 9.99
CA ASP A 30 3.88 -7.41 10.56
C ASP A 30 5.08 -6.49 10.43
N PHE A 31 5.67 -6.14 11.58
CA PHE A 31 6.83 -5.26 11.69
C PHE A 31 8.15 -6.03 11.83
N ASN A 32 8.13 -7.36 11.78
CA ASN A 32 9.27 -8.20 12.15
C ASN A 32 10.26 -8.52 11.02
N GLY A 33 10.11 -7.87 9.86
CA GLY A 33 11.14 -7.90 8.83
C GLY A 33 10.92 -8.93 7.72
N PRO A 34 11.93 -9.69 7.27
CA PRO A 34 12.06 -10.10 5.86
C PRO A 34 11.16 -11.26 5.38
N SER A 35 10.16 -11.67 6.12
CA SER A 35 9.31 -12.83 5.77
C SER A 35 8.09 -12.45 4.91
N HIS A 36 8.19 -11.44 4.06
CA HIS A 36 7.05 -10.89 3.32
C HIS A 36 6.30 -11.95 2.49
N ALA A 37 7.01 -12.89 1.87
CA ALA A 37 6.37 -13.88 1.00
C ALA A 37 5.38 -14.78 1.75
N VAL A 38 5.76 -15.25 2.93
CA VAL A 38 4.92 -16.12 3.75
C VAL A 38 3.81 -15.34 4.42
N VAL A 39 4.18 -14.22 5.04
CA VAL A 39 3.25 -13.39 5.82
C VAL A 39 2.19 -12.77 4.92
N LEU A 40 2.57 -12.29 3.75
CA LEU A 40 1.64 -11.66 2.82
C LEU A 40 0.53 -12.62 2.39
N GLY A 41 0.87 -13.86 2.05
CA GLY A 41 -0.11 -14.87 1.66
C GLY A 41 -1.14 -15.12 2.75
N VAL A 42 -0.67 -15.27 4.01
CA VAL A 42 -1.55 -15.46 5.16
C VAL A 42 -2.46 -14.24 5.38
N PHE A 43 -1.90 -13.04 5.33
CA PHE A 43 -2.66 -11.81 5.55
C PHE A 43 -3.70 -11.57 4.46
N VAL A 44 -3.34 -11.79 3.21
CA VAL A 44 -4.28 -11.68 2.08
C VAL A 44 -5.43 -12.65 2.25
N ASP A 45 -5.14 -13.90 2.60
CA ASP A 45 -6.18 -14.91 2.83
C ASP A 45 -7.12 -14.50 3.96
N GLU A 46 -6.58 -14.01 5.08
CA GLU A 46 -7.39 -13.54 6.21
C GLU A 46 -8.27 -12.35 5.83
N VAL A 47 -7.73 -11.36 5.13
CA VAL A 47 -8.49 -10.16 4.74
C VAL A 47 -9.56 -10.51 3.70
N LEU A 48 -9.22 -11.32 2.70
CA LEU A 48 -10.20 -11.76 1.70
C LEU A 48 -11.31 -12.62 2.31
N SER A 49 -10.96 -13.49 3.27
CA SER A 49 -11.95 -14.29 3.99
C SER A 49 -12.90 -13.40 4.79
N PHE A 50 -12.39 -12.35 5.43
CA PHE A 50 -13.22 -11.37 6.13
C PHE A 50 -14.20 -10.68 5.18
N ILE A 51 -13.72 -10.22 4.03
CA ILE A 51 -14.56 -9.56 3.01
C ILE A 51 -15.64 -10.53 2.50
N ASP A 52 -15.25 -11.75 2.15
CA ASP A 52 -16.15 -12.73 1.59
C ASP A 52 -17.20 -13.20 2.62
N ASN A 53 -16.81 -13.37 3.88
CA ASN A 53 -17.71 -13.76 4.97
C ASN A 53 -18.74 -12.67 5.30
N HIS A 54 -18.42 -11.41 5.03
CA HIS A 54 -19.34 -10.29 5.23
C HIS A 54 -20.11 -9.92 3.95
N ALA A 55 -19.97 -10.73 2.89
CA ALA A 55 -20.60 -10.50 1.59
C ALA A 55 -20.32 -9.12 1.00
N ILE A 56 -19.08 -8.63 1.20
CA ILE A 56 -18.64 -7.35 0.67
C ILE A 56 -17.96 -7.59 -0.68
N PRO A 57 -18.46 -7.03 -1.80
CA PRO A 57 -17.78 -7.17 -3.08
C PRO A 57 -16.48 -6.36 -3.10
N LEU A 58 -15.38 -7.00 -3.54
CA LEU A 58 -14.09 -6.35 -3.71
C LEU A 58 -14.06 -5.67 -5.08
N ASP A 59 -13.81 -4.35 -5.10
CA ASP A 59 -13.87 -3.56 -6.33
C ASP A 59 -12.51 -3.35 -6.97
N ALA A 60 -11.44 -3.30 -6.18
CA ALA A 60 -10.09 -3.07 -6.68
C ALA A 60 -9.04 -3.53 -5.67
N VAL A 61 -7.80 -3.67 -6.14
CA VAL A 61 -6.62 -3.86 -5.28
C VAL A 61 -5.68 -2.69 -5.51
N ALA A 62 -5.26 -2.04 -4.43
CA ALA A 62 -4.25 -0.98 -4.46
C ALA A 62 -2.93 -1.53 -3.91
N VAL A 63 -1.83 -1.18 -4.54
CA VAL A 63 -0.50 -1.63 -4.15
C VAL A 63 0.52 -0.51 -4.34
N SER A 64 1.46 -0.38 -3.40
CA SER A 64 2.63 0.47 -3.57
C SER A 64 3.54 -0.15 -4.63
N CYS A 65 3.82 0.60 -5.69
CA CYS A 65 4.56 0.08 -6.85
C CYS A 65 6.03 0.52 -6.90
N GLY A 66 6.51 1.17 -5.86
CA GLY A 66 7.90 1.62 -5.77
C GLY A 66 8.04 3.15 -5.81
N PRO A 67 9.24 3.63 -5.49
CA PRO A 67 10.43 2.88 -5.07
C PRO A 67 10.28 2.24 -3.68
N GLY A 68 11.17 1.30 -3.36
CA GLY A 68 11.18 0.59 -2.07
C GLY A 68 11.97 -0.70 -2.14
N SER A 69 11.76 -1.59 -1.19
CA SER A 69 12.40 -2.91 -1.15
C SER A 69 12.13 -3.68 -2.44
N TYR A 70 13.18 -4.04 -3.15
CA TYR A 70 13.07 -4.77 -4.42
C TYR A 70 12.30 -6.09 -4.27
N THR A 71 12.69 -6.89 -3.29
CA THR A 71 12.02 -8.17 -3.01
C THR A 71 10.58 -7.95 -2.54
N GLY A 72 10.37 -7.02 -1.61
CA GLY A 72 9.04 -6.71 -1.10
C GLY A 72 8.09 -6.24 -2.19
N LEU A 73 8.54 -5.34 -3.05
CA LEU A 73 7.73 -4.84 -4.16
C LEU A 73 7.35 -5.94 -5.15
N ARG A 74 8.28 -6.82 -5.49
CA ARG A 74 7.99 -7.95 -6.38
C ARG A 74 6.92 -8.87 -5.81
N ILE A 75 7.01 -9.17 -4.52
CA ILE A 75 6.04 -10.03 -3.82
C ILE A 75 4.67 -9.34 -3.79
N GLY A 76 4.61 -8.07 -3.37
CA GLY A 76 3.36 -7.33 -3.25
C GLY A 76 2.66 -7.10 -4.58
N VAL A 77 3.39 -6.66 -5.58
CA VAL A 77 2.84 -6.41 -6.92
C VAL A 77 2.38 -7.70 -7.59
N SER A 78 3.14 -8.79 -7.45
CA SER A 78 2.76 -10.10 -7.99
C SER A 78 1.47 -10.62 -7.35
N MET A 79 1.35 -10.50 -6.02
CA MET A 79 0.14 -10.88 -5.31
C MET A 79 -1.06 -10.04 -5.76
N ALA A 80 -0.90 -8.72 -5.84
CA ALA A 80 -1.96 -7.82 -6.29
C ALA A 80 -2.44 -8.15 -7.69
N LYS A 81 -1.52 -8.39 -8.62
CA LYS A 81 -1.85 -8.80 -9.99
C LYS A 81 -2.60 -10.13 -10.03
N GLY A 82 -2.18 -11.10 -9.23
CA GLY A 82 -2.83 -12.40 -9.16
C GLY A 82 -4.28 -12.29 -8.67
N ILE A 83 -4.52 -11.50 -7.64
CA ILE A 83 -5.88 -11.27 -7.11
C ILE A 83 -6.75 -10.57 -8.16
N CYS A 84 -6.24 -9.52 -8.79
CA CYS A 84 -6.97 -8.77 -9.81
C CYS A 84 -7.31 -9.63 -11.02
N TYR A 85 -6.39 -10.45 -11.45
CA TYR A 85 -6.62 -11.39 -12.56
C TYR A 85 -7.69 -12.44 -12.18
N GLY A 86 -7.55 -13.04 -11.00
CA GLY A 86 -8.47 -14.09 -10.56
C GLY A 86 -9.90 -13.60 -10.29
N ARG A 87 -10.04 -12.35 -9.84
CA ARG A 87 -11.35 -11.77 -9.53
C ARG A 87 -11.87 -10.83 -10.62
N ASN A 88 -11.11 -10.62 -11.68
CA ASN A 88 -11.46 -9.71 -12.77
C ASN A 88 -11.78 -8.30 -12.28
N ILE A 89 -10.89 -7.75 -11.46
CA ILE A 89 -11.00 -6.41 -10.89
C ILE A 89 -9.75 -5.58 -11.23
N PRO A 90 -9.85 -4.24 -11.22
CA PRO A 90 -8.72 -3.40 -11.56
C PRO A 90 -7.64 -3.35 -10.48
N LEU A 91 -6.41 -3.11 -10.92
CA LEU A 91 -5.25 -2.85 -10.09
C LEU A 91 -4.98 -1.35 -10.04
N ILE A 92 -4.79 -0.82 -8.84
CA ILE A 92 -4.39 0.57 -8.62
C ILE A 92 -2.94 0.57 -8.15
N ALA A 93 -2.04 1.02 -9.01
CA ALA A 93 -0.62 1.14 -8.68
C ALA A 93 -0.35 2.57 -8.17
N ILE A 94 0.14 2.68 -6.95
CA ILE A 94 0.41 3.97 -6.31
C ILE A 94 1.91 4.07 -6.03
N PRO A 95 2.59 5.11 -6.56
CA PRO A 95 3.98 5.35 -6.22
C PRO A 95 4.17 5.50 -4.70
N THR A 96 5.18 4.84 -4.15
CA THR A 96 5.42 4.85 -2.71
C THR A 96 5.57 6.27 -2.13
N PRO A 97 6.26 7.21 -2.79
CA PRO A 97 6.35 8.58 -2.28
C PRO A 97 4.98 9.27 -2.14
N GLU A 98 4.01 8.97 -3.00
CA GLU A 98 2.65 9.50 -2.86
C GLU A 98 1.97 8.94 -1.61
N VAL A 99 2.13 7.64 -1.33
CA VAL A 99 1.60 7.03 -0.11
C VAL A 99 2.18 7.72 1.13
N MET A 100 3.46 8.06 1.12
CA MET A 100 4.13 8.72 2.24
C MET A 100 3.61 10.14 2.50
N THR A 101 3.15 10.84 1.47
CA THR A 101 2.70 12.23 1.61
C THR A 101 1.29 12.35 2.15
N VAL A 102 0.43 11.36 1.96
CA VAL A 102 -0.98 11.42 2.35
C VAL A 102 -1.18 11.68 3.85
N PRO A 103 -0.51 10.98 4.77
CA PRO A 103 -0.66 11.27 6.20
C PRO A 103 -0.21 12.69 6.55
N VAL A 104 0.85 13.19 5.90
CA VAL A 104 1.34 14.55 6.14
C VAL A 104 0.29 15.58 5.70
N LEU A 105 -0.32 15.38 4.54
CA LEU A 105 -1.37 16.27 4.03
C LEU A 105 -2.62 16.24 4.90
N LEU A 106 -2.98 15.09 5.46
CA LEU A 106 -4.22 14.94 6.24
C LEU A 106 -4.07 15.40 7.69
N PHE A 107 -2.88 15.22 8.30
CA PHE A 107 -2.70 15.39 9.75
C PHE A 107 -1.73 16.50 10.14
N GLN A 108 -1.09 17.16 9.17
CA GLN A 108 -0.19 18.28 9.43
C GLN A 108 -0.81 19.57 8.90
N ASP A 109 -0.66 20.63 9.68
CA ASP A 109 -1.03 21.98 9.25
C ASP A 109 0.15 22.58 8.49
N LEU A 110 0.03 22.69 7.17
CA LEU A 110 1.10 23.14 6.29
C LEU A 110 0.75 24.48 5.63
N PRO A 111 1.74 25.38 5.40
CA PRO A 111 1.53 26.55 4.57
C PRO A 111 1.05 26.17 3.16
N GLU A 112 0.25 27.03 2.53
CA GLU A 112 -0.31 26.76 1.19
C GLU A 112 0.77 26.57 0.11
N ASP A 113 1.92 27.18 0.27
CA ASP A 113 3.05 27.10 -0.65
C ASP A 113 4.08 26.02 -0.27
N ALA A 114 3.78 25.20 0.75
CA ALA A 114 4.68 24.13 1.17
C ALA A 114 4.88 23.10 0.07
N LEU A 115 6.12 22.66 -0.10
CA LEU A 115 6.48 21.57 -0.98
C LEU A 115 6.86 20.36 -0.14
N LEU A 116 6.31 19.21 -0.49
CA LEU A 116 6.67 17.94 0.14
C LEU A 116 7.69 17.22 -0.73
N CYS A 117 8.74 16.74 -0.10
CA CYS A 117 9.78 15.96 -0.76
C CYS A 117 9.91 14.61 -0.05
N PRO A 118 9.04 13.64 -0.37
CA PRO A 118 9.13 12.31 0.21
C PRO A 118 10.39 11.62 -0.28
N MET A 119 11.11 10.97 0.64
CA MET A 119 12.35 10.30 0.33
C MET A 119 12.37 8.91 0.93
N ILE A 120 12.98 7.97 0.21
CA ILE A 120 13.23 6.60 0.66
C ILE A 120 14.73 6.39 0.68
N ASP A 121 15.24 5.86 1.79
CA ASP A 121 16.66 5.54 1.93
C ASP A 121 17.05 4.46 0.92
N ALA A 122 17.97 4.80 0.03
CA ALA A 122 18.50 3.91 -0.99
C ALA A 122 19.85 3.30 -0.61
N ARG A 123 20.28 3.47 0.64
CA ARG A 123 21.58 3.07 1.21
C ARG A 123 22.73 3.91 0.63
N ARG A 124 23.94 3.72 1.16
CA ARG A 124 25.17 4.41 0.71
C ARG A 124 25.04 5.94 0.69
N MET A 125 24.30 6.52 1.64
CA MET A 125 24.05 7.97 1.71
C MET A 125 23.24 8.52 0.53
N GLU A 126 22.47 7.66 -0.13
CA GLU A 126 21.59 8.04 -1.24
C GLU A 126 20.12 7.90 -0.86
N ALA A 127 19.29 8.69 -1.51
CA ALA A 127 17.83 8.61 -1.34
C ALA A 127 17.12 8.70 -2.70
N VAL A 128 15.97 8.04 -2.81
CA VAL A 128 15.08 8.17 -3.97
C VAL A 128 13.93 9.08 -3.60
N SER A 129 13.64 10.05 -4.46
CA SER A 129 12.61 11.05 -4.21
C SER A 129 11.91 11.47 -5.50
N TYR A 130 10.74 12.09 -5.33
CA TYR A 130 10.11 12.89 -6.37
C TYR A 130 10.48 14.35 -6.22
N THR A 131 10.59 15.05 -7.36
CA THR A 131 11.00 16.46 -7.38
C THR A 131 9.85 17.44 -7.12
N HIS A 132 8.60 17.05 -7.29
CA HIS A 132 7.45 17.95 -7.20
C HIS A 132 6.19 17.30 -6.63
N LEU A 133 5.99 17.39 -5.33
CA LEU A 133 4.70 17.16 -4.71
C LEU A 133 4.31 18.40 -3.91
N ARG A 134 3.17 18.99 -4.22
CA ARG A 134 2.65 20.16 -3.52
C ARG A 134 1.59 19.77 -2.51
N ALA A 135 1.61 20.46 -1.36
CA ALA A 135 0.63 20.29 -0.30
C ALA A 135 -0.64 21.11 -0.60
N HIS A 136 -1.60 20.51 -1.33
CA HIS A 136 -2.93 21.12 -1.49
C HIS A 136 -3.99 20.11 -1.88
#